data_7de775a16e83269500332cf8183f2077
#
_entry.id   7de775a16e83269500332cf8183f2077
#
_cell.length_a   1.000
_cell.length_b   1.000
_cell.length_c   1.000
_cell.angle_alpha   90.00
_cell.angle_beta   90.00
_cell.angle_gamma   90.00
#
_symmetry.space_group_name_H-M   'P 1'
#
loop_
_entity.id
_entity.type
_entity.pdbx_description
1 polymer ?
#
loop_
_entity_poly.entity_id
_entity_poly.type
_entity_poly.pdbx_seq_one_letter_code
_entity_poly.pdbx_strand_id
1 'polypeptide(L)'
;MHRFLGRRFYVSAGATTASVVLLANSESARQDLKFTYHAFRRSSSVVLTLSKCVWEYRTTLNAKYPSEKARDTALSSCHSSCAEITRKAIEQNAGIFIKLGQHINALTYIFPEEWTSAMIPL
;
A
#
# COMPACT_ATOMS: atom_id res chain seq x y z
N MET A 1 -35.91 -36.39 22.57
CA MET A 1 -34.85 -36.50 21.56
C MET A 1 -34.09 -35.17 21.30
N HIS A 2 -34.35 -34.08 22.04
CA HIS A 2 -33.74 -32.76 21.85
C HIS A 2 -32.52 -32.41 22.76
N ARG A 3 -32.17 -33.28 23.70
CA ARG A 3 -31.06 -32.99 24.67
C ARG A 3 -29.66 -33.36 24.18
N PHE A 4 -29.53 -34.15 23.11
CA PHE A 4 -28.25 -34.63 22.60
C PHE A 4 -27.59 -33.66 21.59
N LEU A 5 -28.38 -32.83 20.89
CA LEU A 5 -27.83 -31.87 19.91
C LEU A 5 -27.10 -30.69 20.58
N GLY A 6 -27.61 -30.17 21.69
CA GLY A 6 -27.00 -29.01 22.37
C GLY A 6 -25.62 -29.31 22.94
N ARG A 7 -25.40 -30.52 23.47
CA ARG A 7 -24.11 -30.90 24.09
C ARG A 7 -22.97 -31.08 23.08
N ARG A 8 -23.31 -31.52 21.86
CA ARG A 8 -22.32 -31.62 20.78
C ARG A 8 -21.90 -30.26 20.24
N PHE A 9 -22.82 -29.29 20.22
CA PHE A 9 -22.54 -27.93 19.75
C PHE A 9 -21.62 -27.18 20.71
N TYR A 10 -21.81 -27.33 22.02
CA TYR A 10 -20.94 -26.68 23.03
C TYR A 10 -19.55 -27.31 23.10
N VAL A 11 -19.44 -28.64 22.86
CA VAL A 11 -18.13 -29.32 22.83
C VAL A 11 -17.33 -28.94 21.57
N SER A 12 -17.97 -28.77 20.43
CA SER A 12 -17.30 -28.31 19.20
C SER A 12 -16.90 -26.84 19.28
N ALA A 13 -17.72 -25.96 19.84
CA ALA A 13 -17.38 -24.56 20.06
C ALA A 13 -16.23 -24.38 21.08
N GLY A 14 -16.21 -25.19 22.16
CA GLY A 14 -15.13 -25.19 23.14
C GLY A 14 -13.81 -25.70 22.57
N ALA A 15 -13.85 -26.74 21.73
CA ALA A 15 -12.65 -27.28 21.06
C ALA A 15 -12.04 -26.28 20.06
N THR A 16 -12.87 -25.55 19.32
CA THR A 16 -12.40 -24.52 18.37
C THR A 16 -11.80 -23.31 19.08
N THR A 17 -12.40 -22.85 20.19
CA THR A 17 -11.86 -21.74 20.96
C THR A 17 -10.54 -22.12 21.66
N ALA A 18 -10.44 -23.32 22.23
CA ALA A 18 -9.20 -23.80 22.83
C ALA A 18 -8.08 -23.97 21.79
N SER A 19 -8.38 -24.46 20.60
CA SER A 19 -7.42 -24.59 19.50
C SER A 19 -6.92 -23.22 19.03
N VAL A 20 -7.80 -22.24 18.90
CA VAL A 20 -7.43 -20.87 18.51
C VAL A 20 -6.53 -20.21 19.58
N VAL A 21 -6.84 -20.42 20.87
CA VAL A 21 -6.03 -19.89 21.98
C VAL A 21 -4.67 -20.55 22.04
N LEU A 22 -4.58 -21.86 21.82
CA LEU A 22 -3.31 -22.59 21.79
C LEU A 22 -2.44 -22.17 20.60
N LEU A 23 -3.03 -21.97 19.41
CA LEU A 23 -2.33 -21.45 18.24
C LEU A 23 -1.86 -20.00 18.47
N ALA A 24 -2.69 -19.15 19.05
CA ALA A 24 -2.31 -17.77 19.37
C ALA A 24 -1.23 -17.66 20.45
N ASN A 25 -1.04 -18.71 21.26
CA ASN A 25 -0.02 -18.74 22.32
C ASN A 25 1.30 -19.41 21.87
N SER A 26 1.37 -19.96 20.64
CA SER A 26 2.62 -20.48 20.09
C SER A 26 3.51 -19.33 19.57
N GLU A 27 4.79 -19.37 19.87
CA GLU A 27 5.78 -18.37 19.42
C GLU A 27 5.80 -18.25 17.89
N SER A 28 5.69 -19.37 17.17
CA SER A 28 5.63 -19.41 15.71
C SER A 28 4.40 -18.69 15.16
N ALA A 29 3.21 -18.94 15.73
CA ALA A 29 1.98 -18.26 15.29
C ALA A 29 2.02 -16.76 15.56
N ARG A 30 2.65 -16.33 16.63
CA ARG A 30 2.85 -14.89 16.92
C ARG A 30 3.82 -14.24 15.93
N GLN A 31 4.87 -14.95 15.53
CA GLN A 31 5.84 -14.49 14.53
C GLN A 31 5.17 -14.38 13.15
N ASP A 32 4.41 -15.39 12.75
CA ASP A 32 3.67 -15.41 11.49
C ASP A 32 2.63 -14.30 11.43
N LEU A 33 1.93 -14.04 12.55
CA LEU A 33 0.96 -12.95 12.65
C LEU A 33 1.64 -11.58 12.52
N LYS A 34 2.78 -11.37 13.19
CA LYS A 34 3.56 -10.13 13.05
C LYS A 34 4.05 -9.94 11.62
N PHE A 35 4.60 -10.98 11.01
CA PHE A 35 5.05 -10.94 9.62
C PHE A 35 3.91 -10.58 8.67
N THR A 36 2.76 -11.26 8.80
CA THR A 36 1.56 -11.01 7.99
C THR A 36 1.05 -9.58 8.19
N TYR A 37 1.00 -9.09 9.43
CA TYR A 37 0.61 -7.71 9.73
C TYR A 37 1.56 -6.69 9.06
N HIS A 38 2.87 -6.89 9.17
CA HIS A 38 3.84 -6.00 8.53
C HIS A 38 3.75 -6.04 7.00
N ALA A 39 3.57 -7.22 6.42
CA ALA A 39 3.38 -7.38 4.98
C ALA A 39 2.09 -6.68 4.52
N PHE A 40 0.99 -6.87 5.23
CA PHE A 40 -0.29 -6.22 4.94
C PHE A 40 -0.19 -4.70 5.04
N ARG A 41 0.42 -4.16 6.10
CA ARG A 41 0.62 -2.72 6.28
C ARG A 41 1.42 -2.11 5.14
N ARG A 42 2.50 -2.78 4.71
CA ARG A 42 3.35 -2.33 3.59
C ARG A 42 2.57 -2.34 2.27
N SER A 43 1.88 -3.43 1.98
CA SER A 43 1.06 -3.55 0.77
C SER A 43 -0.06 -2.52 0.73
N SER A 44 -0.74 -2.29 1.86
CA SER A 44 -1.78 -1.28 1.97
C SER A 44 -1.25 0.13 1.72
N SER A 45 -0.07 0.47 2.23
CA SER A 45 0.58 1.76 1.98
C SER A 45 0.81 2.00 0.49
N VAL A 46 1.31 1.00 -0.23
CA VAL A 46 1.54 1.08 -1.68
C VAL A 46 0.23 1.26 -2.43
N VAL A 47 -0.78 0.44 -2.12
CA VAL A 47 -2.10 0.53 -2.78
C VAL A 47 -2.75 1.90 -2.56
N LEU A 48 -2.70 2.42 -1.33
CA LEU A 48 -3.25 3.75 -1.02
C LEU A 48 -2.50 4.86 -1.76
N THR A 49 -1.18 4.78 -1.85
CA THR A 49 -0.37 5.76 -2.60
C THR A 49 -0.72 5.74 -4.07
N LEU A 50 -0.76 4.56 -4.70
CA LEU A 50 -1.15 4.42 -6.11
C LEU A 50 -2.58 4.92 -6.35
N SER A 51 -3.52 4.62 -5.46
CA SER A 51 -4.90 5.08 -5.57
C SER A 51 -5.01 6.62 -5.53
N LYS A 52 -4.22 7.28 -4.68
CA LYS A 52 -4.13 8.75 -4.64
C LYS A 52 -3.58 9.31 -5.94
N CYS A 53 -2.47 8.75 -6.45
CA CYS A 53 -1.90 9.19 -7.73
C CYS A 53 -2.92 9.03 -8.88
N VAL A 54 -3.56 7.87 -8.99
CA VAL A 54 -4.60 7.63 -10.01
C VAL A 54 -5.72 8.65 -9.90
N TRP A 55 -6.17 8.97 -8.68
CA TRP A 55 -7.21 9.96 -8.45
C TRP A 55 -6.76 11.36 -8.87
N GLU A 56 -5.56 11.81 -8.48
CA GLU A 56 -5.01 13.11 -8.85
C GLU A 56 -4.86 13.23 -10.37
N TYR A 57 -4.26 12.23 -11.02
CA TYR A 57 -4.15 12.22 -12.48
C TYR A 57 -5.51 12.25 -13.17
N ARG A 58 -6.46 11.45 -12.70
CA ARG A 58 -7.79 11.40 -13.29
C ARG A 58 -8.52 12.74 -13.17
N THR A 59 -8.42 13.41 -12.03
CA THR A 59 -9.03 14.72 -11.82
C THR A 59 -8.36 15.79 -12.67
N THR A 60 -7.03 15.81 -12.73
CA THR A 60 -6.25 16.75 -13.55
C THR A 60 -6.52 16.57 -15.04
N LEU A 61 -6.52 15.33 -15.54
CA LEU A 61 -6.74 15.07 -16.98
C LEU A 61 -8.18 15.35 -17.43
N ASN A 62 -9.16 15.18 -16.55
CA ASN A 62 -10.58 15.44 -16.87
C ASN A 62 -11.01 16.91 -16.63
N ALA A 63 -10.18 17.73 -16.02
CA ALA A 63 -10.46 19.14 -15.79
C ALA A 63 -10.46 19.92 -17.12
N LYS A 64 -11.31 20.95 -17.21
CA LYS A 64 -11.32 21.88 -18.35
C LYS A 64 -10.39 23.05 -18.06
N TYR A 65 -9.43 23.28 -18.94
CA TYR A 65 -8.46 24.35 -18.81
C TYR A 65 -8.71 25.46 -19.83
N PRO A 66 -8.49 26.74 -19.48
CA PRO A 66 -8.70 27.87 -20.38
C PRO A 66 -7.63 27.95 -21.48
N SER A 67 -6.47 27.32 -21.28
CA SER A 67 -5.38 27.28 -22.24
C SER A 67 -4.53 26.02 -22.09
N GLU A 68 -3.80 25.67 -23.13
CA GLU A 68 -2.85 24.55 -23.10
C GLU A 68 -1.77 24.76 -22.04
N LYS A 69 -1.23 25.97 -21.93
CA LYS A 69 -0.25 26.32 -20.92
C LYS A 69 -0.76 26.12 -19.48
N ALA A 70 -2.03 26.44 -19.23
CA ALA A 70 -2.66 26.21 -17.91
C ALA A 70 -2.78 24.69 -17.63
N ARG A 71 -3.09 23.90 -18.64
CA ARG A 71 -3.14 22.44 -18.54
C ARG A 71 -1.76 21.86 -18.23
N ASP A 72 -0.72 22.28 -18.94
CA ASP A 72 0.64 21.78 -18.73
C ASP A 72 1.15 22.13 -17.34
N THR A 73 0.88 23.34 -16.86
CA THR A 73 1.23 23.75 -15.48
C THR A 73 0.51 22.88 -14.44
N ALA A 74 -0.77 22.58 -14.63
CA ALA A 74 -1.53 21.73 -13.74
C ALA A 74 -1.02 20.28 -13.77
N LEU A 75 -0.60 19.79 -14.94
CA LEU A 75 -0.06 18.46 -15.11
C LEU A 75 1.32 18.32 -14.45
N SER A 76 2.22 19.30 -14.61
CA SER A 76 3.52 19.35 -13.92
C SER A 76 3.35 19.38 -12.40
N SER A 77 2.38 20.15 -11.89
CA SER A 77 2.04 20.15 -10.45
C SER A 77 1.54 18.78 -9.98
N CYS A 78 0.71 18.10 -10.78
CA CYS A 78 0.24 16.75 -10.50
C CYS A 78 1.39 15.74 -10.49
N HIS A 79 2.33 15.83 -11.46
CA HIS A 79 3.54 15.00 -11.48
C HIS A 79 4.36 15.18 -10.21
N SER A 80 4.62 16.41 -9.80
CA SER A 80 5.39 16.73 -8.59
C SER A 80 4.71 16.19 -7.33
N SER A 81 3.40 16.38 -7.18
CA SER A 81 2.62 15.87 -6.04
C SER A 81 2.67 14.34 -5.98
N CYS A 82 2.38 13.66 -7.09
CA CYS A 82 2.39 12.20 -7.16
C CYS A 82 3.79 11.61 -6.94
N ALA A 83 4.83 12.24 -7.47
CA ALA A 83 6.22 11.83 -7.27
C ALA A 83 6.62 11.92 -5.80
N GLU A 84 6.27 13.00 -5.12
CA GLU A 84 6.61 13.22 -3.71
C GLU A 84 5.88 12.23 -2.77
N ILE A 85 4.59 11.97 -2.96
CA ILE A 85 3.87 10.98 -2.14
C ILE A 85 4.39 9.57 -2.40
N THR A 86 4.81 9.27 -3.63
CA THR A 86 5.42 7.98 -3.99
C THR A 86 6.80 7.83 -3.37
N ARG A 87 7.65 8.86 -3.41
CA ARG A 87 8.95 8.87 -2.73
C ARG A 87 8.81 8.58 -1.23
N LYS A 88 7.89 9.27 -0.55
CA LYS A 88 7.60 9.03 0.87
C LYS A 88 7.15 7.58 1.14
N ALA A 89 6.31 7.02 0.28
CA ALA A 89 5.87 5.63 0.42
C ALA A 89 7.04 4.65 0.21
N ILE A 90 7.96 4.93 -0.72
CA ILE A 90 9.18 4.17 -0.95
C ILE A 90 10.07 4.20 0.29
N GLU A 91 10.33 5.36 0.86
CA GLU A 91 11.14 5.52 2.09
C GLU A 91 10.53 4.75 3.27
N GLN A 92 9.23 4.87 3.49
CA GLN A 92 8.52 4.17 4.57
C GLN A 92 8.56 2.64 4.42
N ASN A 93 8.55 2.15 3.19
CA ASN A 93 8.63 0.71 2.91
C ASN A 93 10.06 0.19 2.93
N ALA A 94 11.06 1.04 2.65
CA ALA A 94 12.50 0.70 2.65
C ALA A 94 12.85 -0.53 1.78
N GLY A 95 14.04 -1.08 1.96
CA GLY A 95 14.47 -2.31 1.29
C GLY A 95 14.42 -2.23 -0.22
N ILE A 96 13.71 -3.17 -0.86
CA ILE A 96 13.59 -3.27 -2.32
C ILE A 96 12.93 -2.04 -2.95
N PHE A 97 12.07 -1.33 -2.21
CA PHE A 97 11.41 -0.12 -2.71
C PHE A 97 12.39 1.01 -2.96
N ILE A 98 13.45 1.14 -2.14
CA ILE A 98 14.53 2.11 -2.38
C ILE A 98 15.21 1.82 -3.73
N LYS A 99 15.48 0.54 -4.03
CA LYS A 99 16.05 0.16 -5.32
C LYS A 99 15.12 0.49 -6.49
N LEU A 100 13.81 0.31 -6.31
CA LEU A 100 12.82 0.71 -7.30
C LEU A 100 12.85 2.22 -7.55
N GLY A 101 12.90 3.05 -6.49
CA GLY A 101 13.01 4.50 -6.61
C GLY A 101 14.30 4.94 -7.32
N GLN A 102 15.43 4.35 -6.96
CA GLN A 102 16.71 4.59 -7.67
C GLN A 102 16.63 4.21 -9.15
N HIS A 103 15.87 3.17 -9.48
CA HIS A 103 15.64 2.77 -10.87
C HIS A 103 14.77 3.79 -11.61
N ILE A 104 13.71 4.31 -10.99
CA ILE A 104 12.88 5.38 -11.55
C ILE A 104 13.73 6.62 -11.84
N ASN A 105 14.60 7.02 -10.92
CA ASN A 105 15.53 8.14 -11.13
C ASN A 105 16.41 7.96 -12.38
N ALA A 106 16.85 6.75 -12.67
CA ALA A 106 17.69 6.47 -13.85
C ALA A 106 16.89 6.47 -15.18
N LEU A 107 15.57 6.36 -15.15
CA LEU A 107 14.72 6.25 -16.34
C LEU A 107 14.24 7.63 -16.85
N THR A 108 15.16 8.56 -17.07
CA THR A 108 14.89 9.95 -17.48
C THR A 108 14.23 10.09 -18.85
N TYR A 109 14.30 9.05 -19.67
CA TYR A 109 13.68 9.00 -21.01
C TYR A 109 12.24 8.48 -21.01
N ILE A 110 11.76 7.91 -19.88
CA ILE A 110 10.40 7.38 -19.73
C ILE A 110 9.56 8.27 -18.80
N PHE A 111 10.15 8.69 -17.68
CA PHE A 111 9.44 9.45 -16.66
C PHE A 111 9.65 10.96 -16.84
N PRO A 112 8.62 11.78 -16.54
CA PRO A 112 8.76 13.22 -16.46
C PRO A 112 9.85 13.62 -15.45
N GLU A 113 10.47 14.79 -15.67
CA GLU A 113 11.58 15.28 -14.84
C GLU A 113 11.19 15.39 -13.35
N GLU A 114 9.96 15.75 -13.05
CA GLU A 114 9.45 15.86 -11.69
C GLU A 114 9.54 14.51 -10.94
N TRP A 115 9.29 13.39 -11.65
CA TRP A 115 9.40 12.05 -11.07
C TRP A 115 10.84 11.64 -10.83
N THR A 116 11.69 11.83 -11.82
CA THR A 116 13.10 11.44 -11.71
C THR A 116 13.83 12.28 -10.65
N SER A 117 13.59 13.60 -10.66
CA SER A 117 14.17 14.51 -9.67
C SER A 117 13.71 14.22 -8.24
N ALA A 118 12.45 13.89 -8.03
CA ALA A 118 11.93 13.53 -6.72
C ALA A 118 12.59 12.28 -6.13
N MET A 119 13.10 11.36 -6.95
CA MET A 119 13.76 10.12 -6.50
C MET A 119 15.26 10.25 -6.21
N ILE A 120 15.87 11.41 -6.49
CA ILE A 120 17.30 11.63 -6.24
C ILE A 120 17.73 11.33 -4.78
N PRO A 121 16.93 11.66 -3.74
CA PRO A 121 17.33 11.42 -2.36
C PRO A 121 17.34 9.95 -1.93
N LEU A 122 16.82 9.03 -2.73
CA LEU A 122 16.74 7.59 -2.42
C LEU A 122 18.05 6.88 -2.75
#